data_d865648bed2e2d14b50d88bfab10a074
#
_entry.id   d865648bed2e2d14b50d88bfab10a074
#
_cell.length_a   1.000
_cell.length_b   1.000
_cell.length_c   1.000
_cell.angle_alpha   90.00
_cell.angle_beta   90.00
_cell.angle_gamma   90.00
#
_symmetry.space_group_name_H-M   'P 1'
#
loop_
_entity.id
_entity.type
_entity.pdbx_description
1 polymer ?
#
loop_
_entity_poly.entity_id
_entity_poly.type
_entity_poly.pdbx_seq_one_letter_code
_entity_poly.pdbx_strand_id
1 'polypeptide(L)'
;ARTAKDCEIAVMEGVMGFYDGVAGTTTRASAYDLAKVTDTPVILIVNSRGMSVSLAAYVRGFMEYRKDSHIRGVIFNQMSPMLYPRMKKLLEEELGVEVLGYVPKVEDCVIESRHLGLVLPDEIPELKERLHKLAGVLEKTLDIDRILKLAQKAPEISDTKPEAVSDFRLPEPVRIGVAEDEAFCFFYEDNFELLKEMGAELIPFSPLKDGNFPDELDGLLLYGGYPELNGKKLEQNIPMRNRIREELKAGMPCMAECGGFMYLHEELEGMDGRFYQTVGVIPGRAYRTPKLSRFGYVTLTQKKPVFGREDFG
;
A
#
# COMPACT_ATOMS: atom_id res chain seq x y z
N ALA A 1 -12.79 5.72 -6.11
CA ALA A 1 -14.14 5.80 -6.68
C ALA A 1 -14.45 4.57 -7.53
N ARG A 2 -13.60 4.19 -8.50
CA ARG A 2 -13.88 3.03 -9.40
C ARG A 2 -14.11 1.73 -8.63
N THR A 3 -13.20 1.36 -7.74
CA THR A 3 -13.25 0.14 -6.91
C THR A 3 -14.50 0.06 -6.02
N ALA A 4 -15.07 1.21 -5.67
CA ALA A 4 -16.23 1.31 -4.80
C ALA A 4 -17.58 1.45 -5.55
N LYS A 5 -17.56 1.44 -6.89
CA LYS A 5 -18.75 1.77 -7.72
C LYS A 5 -19.95 0.86 -7.46
N ASP A 6 -19.68 -0.44 -7.21
CA ASP A 6 -20.71 -1.45 -7.00
C ASP A 6 -20.82 -1.89 -5.52
N CYS A 7 -20.24 -1.10 -4.61
CA CYS A 7 -20.23 -1.37 -3.18
C CYS A 7 -21.22 -0.46 -2.45
N GLU A 8 -21.96 -1.01 -1.49
CA GLU A 8 -22.82 -0.22 -0.61
C GLU A 8 -22.03 0.68 0.32
N ILE A 9 -20.82 0.25 0.70
CA ILE A 9 -19.90 0.99 1.59
C ILE A 9 -18.46 0.75 1.16
N ALA A 10 -17.66 1.82 1.14
CA ALA A 10 -16.22 1.77 0.94
C ALA A 10 -15.49 2.13 2.25
N VAL A 11 -14.42 1.41 2.54
CA VAL A 11 -13.54 1.67 3.68
C VAL A 11 -12.17 2.04 3.16
N MET A 12 -11.67 3.22 3.56
CA MET A 12 -10.33 3.70 3.24
C MET A 12 -9.43 3.59 4.46
N GLU A 13 -8.29 2.94 4.34
CA GLU A 13 -7.29 2.85 5.39
C GLU A 13 -6.29 4.01 5.28
N GLY A 14 -6.04 4.71 6.40
CA GLY A 14 -4.94 5.66 6.53
C GLY A 14 -3.65 4.93 6.92
N VAL A 15 -2.66 4.95 6.05
CA VAL A 15 -1.43 4.15 6.19
C VAL A 15 -0.48 4.69 7.26
N MET A 16 -0.44 6.02 7.45
CA MET A 16 0.45 6.72 8.39
C MET A 16 -0.36 7.37 9.51
N GLY A 17 0.30 8.13 10.38
CA GLY A 17 -0.43 8.97 11.32
C GLY A 17 -1.41 9.89 10.58
N PHE A 18 -2.58 10.13 11.17
CA PHE A 18 -3.70 10.81 10.51
C PHE A 18 -3.33 12.13 9.83
N TYR A 19 -2.44 12.92 10.44
CA TYR A 19 -1.96 14.20 9.91
C TYR A 19 -0.59 14.13 9.23
N ASP A 20 0.04 12.95 9.20
CA ASP A 20 1.38 12.80 8.68
C ASP A 20 1.35 12.72 7.15
N GLY A 21 1.78 13.79 6.51
CA GLY A 21 1.84 13.90 5.06
C GLY A 21 3.26 14.02 4.55
N VAL A 22 3.40 14.64 3.38
CA VAL A 22 4.67 14.78 2.66
C VAL A 22 5.77 15.34 3.56
N ALA A 23 6.92 14.67 3.57
CA ALA A 23 8.10 15.00 4.36
C ALA A 23 7.91 14.98 5.90
N GLY A 24 6.79 14.47 6.40
CA GLY A 24 6.50 14.40 7.84
C GLY A 24 6.30 15.75 8.53
N THR A 25 6.24 16.84 7.77
CA THR A 25 6.12 18.21 8.31
C THR A 25 4.89 18.96 7.81
N THR A 26 4.13 18.36 6.89
CA THR A 26 2.91 18.92 6.33
C THR A 26 1.77 17.92 6.42
N THR A 27 0.52 18.39 6.33
CA THR A 27 -0.66 17.53 6.24
C THR A 27 -1.04 17.16 4.80
N ARG A 28 -0.28 17.63 3.79
CA ARG A 28 -0.55 17.34 2.39
C ARG A 28 -0.32 15.87 2.08
N ALA A 29 -1.26 15.26 1.36
CA ALA A 29 -1.28 13.83 1.04
C ALA A 29 -1.33 12.90 2.27
N SER A 30 -1.80 13.38 3.42
CA SER A 30 -2.12 12.56 4.60
C SER A 30 -3.52 11.95 4.51
N ALA A 31 -3.85 11.05 5.43
CA ALA A 31 -5.22 10.55 5.58
C ALA A 31 -6.23 11.67 5.85
N TYR A 32 -5.84 12.72 6.59
CA TYR A 32 -6.63 13.91 6.78
C TYR A 32 -6.90 14.64 5.45
N ASP A 33 -5.89 14.84 4.61
CA ASP A 33 -6.02 15.53 3.33
C ASP A 33 -6.97 14.76 2.39
N LEU A 34 -6.84 13.44 2.36
CA LEU A 34 -7.75 12.56 1.62
C LEU A 34 -9.20 12.69 2.13
N ALA A 35 -9.42 12.60 3.45
CA ALA A 35 -10.74 12.74 4.04
C ALA A 35 -11.38 14.09 3.74
N LYS A 36 -10.58 15.16 3.74
CA LYS A 36 -11.02 16.52 3.38
C LYS A 36 -11.42 16.63 1.91
N VAL A 37 -10.63 16.11 0.99
CA VAL A 37 -10.91 16.15 -0.46
C VAL A 37 -12.17 15.36 -0.81
N THR A 38 -12.38 14.24 -0.13
CA THR A 38 -13.53 13.35 -0.36
C THR A 38 -14.74 13.68 0.52
N ASP A 39 -14.61 14.64 1.44
CA ASP A 39 -15.61 14.97 2.49
C ASP A 39 -16.07 13.73 3.29
N THR A 40 -15.15 12.77 3.49
CA THR A 40 -15.46 11.47 4.10
C THR A 40 -15.39 11.54 5.62
N PRO A 41 -16.39 11.01 6.36
CA PRO A 41 -16.32 10.91 7.82
C PRO A 41 -15.19 9.97 8.25
N VAL A 42 -14.44 10.39 9.26
CA VAL A 42 -13.27 9.67 9.78
C VAL A 42 -13.62 8.96 11.09
N ILE A 43 -13.23 7.71 11.19
CA ILE A 43 -13.19 6.95 12.45
C ILE A 43 -11.73 6.88 12.89
N LEU A 44 -11.41 7.55 13.98
CA LEU A 44 -10.06 7.56 14.54
C LEU A 44 -9.85 6.33 15.42
N ILE A 45 -8.90 5.47 15.07
CA ILE A 45 -8.50 4.34 15.91
C ILE A 45 -7.33 4.78 16.78
N VAL A 46 -7.52 4.78 18.08
CA VAL A 46 -6.50 5.26 19.05
C VAL A 46 -5.96 4.13 19.90
N ASN A 47 -4.64 4.04 20.01
CA ASN A 47 -4.03 3.14 20.97
C ASN A 47 -4.27 3.66 22.40
N SER A 48 -5.11 2.95 23.14
CA SER A 48 -5.52 3.34 24.49
C SER A 48 -4.79 2.61 25.61
N ARG A 49 -3.77 1.82 25.26
CA ARG A 49 -3.00 1.04 26.24
C ARG A 49 -2.37 1.94 27.32
N GLY A 50 -2.71 1.68 28.58
CA GLY A 50 -2.16 2.43 29.73
C GLY A 50 -2.70 3.85 29.87
N MET A 51 -3.72 4.23 29.11
CA MET A 51 -4.34 5.56 29.18
C MET A 51 -5.68 5.50 29.92
N SER A 52 -6.01 6.60 30.59
CA SER A 52 -7.32 6.87 31.20
C SER A 52 -7.80 8.26 30.76
N VAL A 53 -8.00 9.22 31.65
CA VAL A 53 -8.46 10.57 31.29
C VAL A 53 -7.59 11.26 30.24
N SER A 54 -6.28 10.97 30.20
CA SER A 54 -5.38 11.50 29.17
C SER A 54 -5.80 11.13 27.76
N LEU A 55 -6.60 10.04 27.58
CA LEU A 55 -7.15 9.66 26.28
C LEU A 55 -8.09 10.74 25.73
N ALA A 56 -8.86 11.42 26.59
CA ALA A 56 -9.73 12.53 26.18
C ALA A 56 -8.91 13.71 25.64
N ALA A 57 -7.81 14.07 26.32
CA ALA A 57 -6.90 15.13 25.84
C ALA A 57 -6.23 14.73 24.51
N TYR A 58 -5.85 13.46 24.35
CA TYR A 58 -5.25 12.93 23.11
C TYR A 58 -6.23 13.01 21.94
N VAL A 59 -7.46 12.52 22.10
CA VAL A 59 -8.50 12.57 21.07
C VAL A 59 -8.89 14.01 20.74
N ARG A 60 -9.06 14.87 21.77
CA ARG A 60 -9.32 16.31 21.58
C ARG A 60 -8.24 16.96 20.71
N GLY A 61 -6.96 16.65 20.96
CA GLY A 61 -5.85 17.16 20.17
C GLY A 61 -6.00 16.82 18.69
N PHE A 62 -6.39 15.59 18.36
CA PHE A 62 -6.67 15.21 16.97
C PHE A 62 -7.87 15.96 16.38
N MET A 63 -8.95 16.13 17.13
CA MET A 63 -10.16 16.80 16.64
C MET A 63 -9.95 18.30 16.43
N GLU A 64 -9.17 18.95 17.29
CA GLU A 64 -9.00 20.40 17.31
C GLU A 64 -7.76 20.89 16.53
N TYR A 65 -6.78 20.01 16.24
CA TYR A 65 -5.58 20.40 15.50
C TYR A 65 -5.92 20.95 14.11
N ARG A 66 -6.97 20.42 13.49
CA ARG A 66 -7.60 21.01 12.30
C ARG A 66 -9.11 21.01 12.51
N LYS A 67 -9.77 22.17 12.33
CA LYS A 67 -11.22 22.32 12.51
C LYS A 67 -12.06 21.45 11.57
N ASP A 68 -11.51 21.15 10.40
CA ASP A 68 -12.07 20.33 9.34
C ASP A 68 -11.49 18.90 9.34
N SER A 69 -11.23 18.34 10.53
CA SER A 69 -10.63 17.01 10.69
C SER A 69 -11.52 15.86 10.19
N HIS A 70 -12.81 16.10 10.01
CA HIS A 70 -13.81 15.08 9.65
C HIS A 70 -13.92 13.91 10.65
N ILE A 71 -13.24 13.96 11.82
CA ILE A 71 -13.34 12.93 12.84
C ILE A 71 -14.74 12.97 13.44
N ARG A 72 -15.50 11.88 13.24
CA ARG A 72 -16.88 11.72 13.71
C ARG A 72 -17.03 10.58 14.68
N GLY A 73 -16.10 9.61 14.64
CA GLY A 73 -16.12 8.45 15.52
C GLY A 73 -14.74 8.10 16.03
N VAL A 74 -14.70 7.38 17.16
CA VAL A 74 -13.46 6.88 17.77
C VAL A 74 -13.64 5.42 18.15
N ILE A 75 -12.60 4.61 17.88
CA ILE A 75 -12.47 3.24 18.37
C ILE A 75 -11.23 3.16 19.26
N PHE A 76 -11.38 2.59 20.46
CA PHE A 76 -10.25 2.41 21.39
C PHE A 76 -9.56 1.08 21.12
N ASN A 77 -8.34 1.10 20.61
CA ASN A 77 -7.54 -0.09 20.44
C ASN A 77 -6.75 -0.44 21.71
N GLN A 78 -6.67 -1.71 22.06
CA GLN A 78 -6.05 -2.25 23.28
C GLN A 78 -6.70 -1.71 24.59
N MET A 79 -8.00 -1.49 24.58
CA MET A 79 -8.78 -1.03 25.73
C MET A 79 -9.22 -2.22 26.58
N SER A 80 -9.13 -2.06 27.91
CA SER A 80 -9.72 -3.01 28.85
C SER A 80 -11.25 -2.93 28.85
N PRO A 81 -11.97 -4.08 28.80
CA PRO A 81 -13.43 -4.12 28.90
C PRO A 81 -13.97 -3.39 30.12
N MET A 82 -13.25 -3.45 31.27
CA MET A 82 -13.65 -2.80 32.51
C MET A 82 -13.59 -1.28 32.43
N LEU A 83 -12.62 -0.72 31.72
CA LEU A 83 -12.41 0.72 31.60
C LEU A 83 -13.28 1.34 30.51
N TYR A 84 -13.62 0.57 29.49
CA TYR A 84 -14.35 1.04 28.31
C TYR A 84 -15.62 1.85 28.60
N PRO A 85 -16.57 1.39 29.44
CA PRO A 85 -17.82 2.12 29.66
C PRO A 85 -17.59 3.53 30.23
N ARG A 86 -16.60 3.67 31.13
CA ARG A 86 -16.24 4.96 31.74
C ARG A 86 -15.61 5.89 30.71
N MET A 87 -14.69 5.39 29.91
CA MET A 87 -14.01 6.18 28.89
C MET A 87 -14.95 6.57 27.75
N LYS A 88 -15.87 5.67 27.34
CA LYS A 88 -16.91 5.99 26.38
C LYS A 88 -17.75 7.17 26.87
N LYS A 89 -18.30 7.08 28.10
CA LYS A 89 -19.10 8.15 28.67
C LYS A 89 -18.34 9.47 28.72
N LEU A 90 -17.10 9.44 29.21
CA LEU A 90 -16.26 10.65 29.35
C LEU A 90 -16.05 11.34 27.98
N LEU A 91 -15.66 10.60 26.93
CA LEU A 91 -15.38 11.20 25.64
C LEU A 91 -16.66 11.68 24.94
N GLU A 92 -17.76 10.95 25.03
CA GLU A 92 -19.04 11.37 24.44
C GLU A 92 -19.58 12.64 25.12
N GLU A 93 -19.46 12.75 26.47
CA GLU A 93 -19.92 13.93 27.24
C GLU A 93 -19.00 15.15 27.05
N GLU A 94 -17.68 14.97 27.07
CA GLU A 94 -16.75 16.08 27.02
C GLU A 94 -16.36 16.55 25.62
N LEU A 95 -16.35 15.65 24.64
CA LEU A 95 -15.89 15.93 23.28
C LEU A 95 -17.01 15.93 22.24
N GLY A 96 -18.17 15.37 22.57
CA GLY A 96 -19.28 15.23 21.64
C GLY A 96 -18.95 14.30 20.43
N VAL A 97 -17.94 13.43 20.56
CA VAL A 97 -17.55 12.47 19.53
C VAL A 97 -18.20 11.11 19.78
N GLU A 98 -18.61 10.42 18.73
CA GLU A 98 -19.19 9.08 18.86
C GLU A 98 -18.11 8.05 19.22
N VAL A 99 -18.24 7.35 20.35
CA VAL A 99 -17.36 6.21 20.67
C VAL A 99 -18.00 4.93 20.13
N LEU A 100 -17.43 4.41 19.05
CA LEU A 100 -17.99 3.31 18.24
C LEU A 100 -17.58 1.92 18.74
N GLY A 101 -16.81 1.86 19.80
CA GLY A 101 -16.43 0.61 20.42
C GLY A 101 -14.97 0.55 20.85
N TYR A 102 -14.53 -0.65 21.15
CA TYR A 102 -13.15 -0.92 21.53
C TYR A 102 -12.67 -2.25 21.02
N VAL A 103 -11.38 -2.41 20.91
CA VAL A 103 -10.69 -3.68 20.60
C VAL A 103 -9.85 -4.05 21.82
N PRO A 104 -10.13 -5.18 22.50
CA PRO A 104 -9.25 -5.65 23.57
C PRO A 104 -7.91 -6.15 23.00
N LYS A 105 -6.95 -6.47 23.88
CA LYS A 105 -5.73 -7.14 23.43
C LYS A 105 -6.09 -8.57 22.93
N VAL A 106 -5.82 -8.87 21.66
CA VAL A 106 -6.06 -10.17 21.04
C VAL A 106 -4.70 -10.74 20.61
N GLU A 107 -4.07 -11.53 21.48
CA GLU A 107 -2.68 -12.00 21.29
C GLU A 107 -2.51 -12.86 20.04
N ASP A 108 -3.45 -13.72 19.74
CA ASP A 108 -3.38 -14.64 18.60
C ASP A 108 -3.62 -13.97 17.24
N CYS A 109 -4.01 -12.70 17.23
CA CYS A 109 -4.29 -11.93 16.00
C CYS A 109 -3.18 -10.89 15.69
N VAL A 110 -2.03 -10.99 16.35
CA VAL A 110 -0.89 -10.10 16.05
C VAL A 110 -0.25 -10.54 14.74
N ILE A 111 -0.12 -9.59 13.81
CA ILE A 111 0.61 -9.76 12.56
C ILE A 111 1.96 -9.08 12.72
N GLU A 112 3.03 -9.80 12.40
CA GLU A 112 4.40 -9.27 12.49
C GLU A 112 4.66 -8.22 11.41
N SER A 113 5.43 -7.20 11.76
CA SER A 113 5.90 -6.18 10.82
C SER A 113 7.21 -6.57 10.19
N ARG A 114 7.39 -6.17 8.92
CA ARG A 114 8.68 -6.16 8.21
C ARG A 114 9.19 -4.73 8.03
N HIS A 115 10.41 -4.62 7.51
CA HIS A 115 11.03 -3.31 7.24
C HIS A 115 10.30 -2.47 6.19
N LEU A 116 9.50 -3.08 5.31
CA LEU A 116 8.66 -2.42 4.30
C LEU A 116 7.17 -2.78 4.44
N GLY A 117 6.67 -2.93 5.65
CA GLY A 117 5.27 -3.24 5.89
C GLY A 117 5.05 -4.51 6.71
N LEU A 118 3.97 -5.23 6.41
CA LEU A 118 3.61 -6.47 7.08
C LEU A 118 4.16 -7.69 6.32
N VAL A 119 4.15 -8.84 6.98
CA VAL A 119 4.35 -10.14 6.35
C VAL A 119 3.24 -10.37 5.32
N LEU A 120 3.59 -10.97 4.18
CA LEU A 120 2.61 -11.21 3.11
C LEU A 120 1.48 -12.16 3.59
N PRO A 121 0.26 -11.99 3.11
CA PRO A 121 -0.88 -12.83 3.53
C PRO A 121 -0.63 -14.33 3.41
N ASP A 122 0.02 -14.76 2.32
CA ASP A 122 0.31 -16.18 2.04
C ASP A 122 1.40 -16.76 2.96
N GLU A 123 2.15 -15.92 3.65
CA GLU A 123 3.18 -16.33 4.60
C GLU A 123 2.66 -16.46 6.05
N ILE A 124 1.42 -16.00 6.30
CA ILE A 124 0.82 -16.05 7.64
C ILE A 124 0.04 -17.37 7.79
N PRO A 125 0.52 -18.31 8.63
CA PRO A 125 -0.22 -19.52 8.88
C PRO A 125 -1.61 -19.20 9.43
N GLU A 126 -2.64 -19.89 8.92
CA GLU A 126 -4.01 -19.78 9.43
C GLU A 126 -4.57 -18.34 9.43
N LEU A 127 -4.14 -17.48 8.48
CA LEU A 127 -4.57 -16.09 8.42
C LEU A 127 -6.09 -15.95 8.43
N LYS A 128 -6.80 -16.78 7.65
CA LYS A 128 -8.27 -16.75 7.59
C LYS A 128 -8.91 -17.05 8.94
N GLU A 129 -8.37 -17.99 9.68
CA GLU A 129 -8.88 -18.38 11.02
C GLU A 129 -8.61 -17.26 12.04
N ARG A 130 -7.42 -16.65 11.99
CA ARG A 130 -7.10 -15.48 12.81
C ARG A 130 -8.04 -14.31 12.52
N LEU A 131 -8.32 -14.04 11.25
CA LEU A 131 -9.27 -13.00 10.84
C LEU A 131 -10.70 -13.31 11.31
N HIS A 132 -11.17 -14.56 11.20
CA HIS A 132 -12.48 -14.97 11.72
C HIS A 132 -12.57 -14.80 13.24
N LYS A 133 -11.51 -15.19 13.97
CA LYS A 133 -11.44 -14.98 15.42
C LYS A 133 -11.52 -13.50 15.77
N LEU A 134 -10.76 -12.65 15.06
CA LEU A 134 -10.79 -11.20 15.26
C LEU A 134 -12.18 -10.64 14.95
N ALA A 135 -12.81 -11.03 13.85
CA ALA A 135 -14.15 -10.62 13.47
C ALA A 135 -15.17 -10.93 14.58
N GLY A 136 -15.12 -12.15 15.14
CA GLY A 136 -16.01 -12.53 16.26
C GLY A 136 -15.76 -11.75 17.55
N VAL A 137 -14.57 -11.16 17.75
CA VAL A 137 -14.32 -10.21 18.83
C VAL A 137 -14.91 -8.84 18.50
N LEU A 138 -14.68 -8.36 17.27
CA LEU A 138 -15.13 -7.05 16.81
C LEU A 138 -16.66 -6.93 16.78
N GLU A 139 -17.37 -7.97 16.35
CA GLU A 139 -18.83 -8.02 16.38
C GLU A 139 -19.42 -7.81 17.79
N LYS A 140 -18.69 -8.21 18.83
CA LYS A 140 -19.13 -8.06 20.23
C LYS A 140 -18.71 -6.72 20.87
N THR A 141 -17.72 -6.07 20.31
CA THR A 141 -17.06 -4.92 20.96
C THR A 141 -17.19 -3.63 20.17
N LEU A 142 -17.55 -3.69 18.89
CA LEU A 142 -17.85 -2.53 18.06
C LEU A 142 -19.35 -2.37 17.82
N ASP A 143 -19.80 -1.15 17.75
CA ASP A 143 -21.17 -0.80 17.35
C ASP A 143 -21.23 -0.67 15.82
N ILE A 144 -21.37 -1.83 15.16
CA ILE A 144 -21.37 -1.94 13.70
C ILE A 144 -22.49 -1.08 13.10
N ASP A 145 -23.68 -1.08 13.71
CA ASP A 145 -24.82 -0.30 13.21
C ASP A 145 -24.54 1.20 13.19
N ARG A 146 -23.86 1.72 14.24
CA ARG A 146 -23.45 3.13 14.27
C ARG A 146 -22.35 3.41 13.25
N ILE A 147 -21.43 2.49 13.03
CA ILE A 147 -20.39 2.62 11.99
C ILE A 147 -21.06 2.71 10.61
N LEU A 148 -22.01 1.84 10.31
CA LEU A 148 -22.76 1.85 9.06
C LEU A 148 -23.55 3.14 8.87
N LYS A 149 -24.26 3.61 9.93
CA LYS A 149 -24.97 4.90 9.91
C LYS A 149 -24.04 6.08 9.69
N LEU A 150 -22.81 6.01 10.20
CA LEU A 150 -21.81 7.04 9.96
C LEU A 150 -21.35 7.03 8.50
N ALA A 151 -21.08 5.85 7.95
CA ALA A 151 -20.69 5.68 6.55
C ALA A 151 -21.76 6.19 5.58
N GLN A 152 -23.05 5.99 5.87
CA GLN A 152 -24.17 6.49 5.07
C GLN A 152 -24.28 8.03 5.00
N LYS A 153 -23.57 8.75 5.88
CA LYS A 153 -23.48 10.22 5.84
C LYS A 153 -22.40 10.73 4.89
N ALA A 154 -21.56 9.85 4.36
CA ALA A 154 -20.55 10.24 3.39
C ALA A 154 -21.24 10.67 2.07
N PRO A 155 -20.75 11.73 1.40
CA PRO A 155 -21.25 12.11 0.10
C PRO A 155 -20.92 11.05 -0.96
N GLU A 156 -21.69 11.01 -2.01
CA GLU A 156 -21.33 10.23 -3.19
C GLU A 156 -20.06 10.81 -3.83
N ILE A 157 -19.07 9.96 -4.03
CA ILE A 157 -17.87 10.34 -4.76
C ILE A 157 -18.15 10.08 -6.24
N SER A 158 -18.32 11.18 -7.00
CA SER A 158 -18.50 11.07 -8.45
C SER A 158 -17.25 10.51 -9.11
N ASP A 159 -17.41 9.47 -9.93
CA ASP A 159 -16.36 8.93 -10.79
C ASP A 159 -16.20 9.87 -12.01
N THR A 160 -15.51 10.98 -11.81
CA THR A 160 -15.09 11.81 -12.93
C THR A 160 -13.83 11.21 -13.52
N LYS A 161 -13.95 10.56 -14.69
CA LYS A 161 -12.77 10.16 -15.45
C LYS A 161 -11.90 11.38 -15.68
N PRO A 162 -10.60 11.34 -15.40
CA PRO A 162 -9.70 12.42 -15.80
C PRO A 162 -9.82 12.62 -17.31
N GLU A 163 -10.18 13.80 -17.76
CA GLU A 163 -10.37 14.12 -19.20
C GLU A 163 -9.14 13.74 -20.04
N ALA A 164 -7.93 13.79 -19.44
CA ALA A 164 -6.68 13.50 -20.11
C ALA A 164 -6.46 12.03 -20.50
N VAL A 165 -7.20 11.08 -19.91
CA VAL A 165 -6.98 9.64 -20.14
C VAL A 165 -7.99 9.06 -21.13
N SER A 166 -9.16 9.71 -21.30
CA SER A 166 -10.23 9.20 -22.16
C SER A 166 -9.89 9.15 -23.65
N ASP A 167 -8.94 9.96 -24.10
CA ASP A 167 -8.64 10.15 -25.52
C ASP A 167 -7.33 9.51 -25.98
N PHE A 168 -6.49 9.01 -25.04
CA PHE A 168 -5.23 8.37 -25.40
C PHE A 168 -5.42 6.86 -25.53
N ARG A 169 -5.43 6.36 -26.75
CA ARG A 169 -5.31 4.94 -27.05
C ARG A 169 -4.14 4.73 -27.99
N LEU A 170 -3.37 3.69 -27.73
CA LEU A 170 -2.34 3.24 -28.66
C LEU A 170 -3.00 2.78 -29.98
N PRO A 171 -2.40 3.11 -31.13
CA PRO A 171 -2.95 2.71 -32.43
C PRO A 171 -2.96 1.17 -32.63
N GLU A 172 -2.02 0.50 -31.99
CA GLU A 172 -1.90 -0.97 -31.97
C GLU A 172 -1.72 -1.45 -30.52
N PRO A 173 -2.21 -2.65 -30.17
CA PRO A 173 -1.98 -3.24 -28.86
C PRO A 173 -0.48 -3.37 -28.57
N VAL A 174 -0.09 -3.00 -27.36
CA VAL A 174 1.29 -3.15 -26.85
C VAL A 174 1.29 -4.24 -25.80
N ARG A 175 2.18 -5.23 -25.96
CA ARG A 175 2.31 -6.37 -25.06
C ARG A 175 3.34 -6.07 -23.97
N ILE A 176 2.91 -5.98 -22.74
CA ILE A 176 3.75 -5.60 -21.59
C ILE A 176 3.86 -6.80 -20.65
N GLY A 177 5.07 -7.32 -20.49
CA GLY A 177 5.37 -8.34 -19.49
C GLY A 177 5.32 -7.73 -18.07
N VAL A 178 4.61 -8.40 -17.17
CA VAL A 178 4.50 -7.97 -15.76
C VAL A 178 5.05 -9.08 -14.87
N ALA A 179 6.12 -8.80 -14.13
CA ALA A 179 6.61 -9.74 -13.13
C ALA A 179 5.64 -9.81 -11.96
N GLU A 180 5.06 -11.00 -11.74
CA GLU A 180 4.03 -11.22 -10.73
C GLU A 180 4.24 -12.56 -10.00
N ASP A 181 4.79 -12.50 -8.80
CA ASP A 181 4.98 -13.63 -7.89
C ASP A 181 5.30 -13.13 -6.46
N GLU A 182 5.72 -14.03 -5.58
CA GLU A 182 6.04 -13.70 -4.19
C GLU A 182 7.24 -12.74 -4.03
N ALA A 183 8.10 -12.63 -5.05
CA ALA A 183 9.21 -11.67 -5.07
C ALA A 183 8.80 -10.31 -5.64
N PHE A 184 7.74 -10.26 -6.46
CA PHE A 184 7.26 -9.08 -7.16
C PHE A 184 5.73 -8.99 -7.02
N CYS A 185 5.26 -8.38 -5.93
CA CYS A 185 3.84 -8.40 -5.55
C CYS A 185 3.29 -7.02 -5.15
N PHE A 186 4.07 -5.94 -5.26
CA PHE A 186 3.65 -4.59 -4.91
C PHE A 186 3.24 -3.80 -6.14
N PHE A 187 2.02 -3.98 -6.57
CA PHE A 187 1.43 -3.23 -7.68
C PHE A 187 0.03 -2.72 -7.30
N TYR A 188 -0.44 -1.73 -8.06
CA TYR A 188 -1.78 -1.19 -7.92
C TYR A 188 -2.63 -1.64 -9.10
N GLU A 189 -3.76 -2.27 -8.83
CA GLU A 189 -4.68 -2.73 -9.87
C GLU A 189 -5.17 -1.56 -10.75
N ASP A 190 -5.37 -0.38 -10.17
CA ASP A 190 -5.75 0.84 -10.91
C ASP A 190 -4.75 1.16 -12.05
N ASN A 191 -3.45 0.89 -11.85
CA ASN A 191 -2.44 1.09 -12.89
C ASN A 191 -2.61 0.06 -14.03
N PHE A 192 -2.93 -1.18 -13.69
CA PHE A 192 -3.18 -2.23 -14.67
C PHE A 192 -4.45 -1.97 -15.48
N GLU A 193 -5.53 -1.54 -14.81
CA GLU A 193 -6.75 -1.12 -15.47
C GLU A 193 -6.50 0.04 -16.44
N LEU A 194 -5.74 1.04 -16.00
CA LEU A 194 -5.38 2.18 -16.84
C LEU A 194 -4.59 1.76 -18.08
N LEU A 195 -3.57 0.92 -17.92
CA LEU A 195 -2.77 0.41 -19.05
C LEU A 195 -3.64 -0.37 -20.03
N LYS A 196 -4.56 -1.23 -19.55
CA LYS A 196 -5.53 -1.95 -20.38
C LYS A 196 -6.48 -1.00 -21.12
N GLU A 197 -6.99 0.04 -20.45
CA GLU A 197 -7.83 1.08 -21.07
C GLU A 197 -7.08 1.83 -22.18
N MET A 198 -5.77 2.02 -22.02
CA MET A 198 -4.90 2.64 -23.02
C MET A 198 -4.55 1.72 -24.20
N GLY A 199 -4.94 0.44 -24.14
CA GLY A 199 -4.71 -0.54 -25.21
C GLY A 199 -3.54 -1.47 -24.97
N ALA A 200 -3.01 -1.57 -23.75
CA ALA A 200 -1.98 -2.54 -23.42
C ALA A 200 -2.58 -3.93 -23.14
N GLU A 201 -1.89 -4.97 -23.59
CA GLU A 201 -2.08 -6.35 -23.17
C GLU A 201 -1.03 -6.68 -22.10
N LEU A 202 -1.48 -6.98 -20.87
CA LEU A 202 -0.59 -7.32 -19.77
C LEU A 202 -0.37 -8.82 -19.71
N ILE A 203 0.89 -9.24 -19.81
CA ILE A 203 1.31 -10.64 -19.82
C ILE A 203 2.02 -10.94 -18.49
N PRO A 204 1.33 -11.54 -17.52
CA PRO A 204 1.96 -11.90 -16.25
C PRO A 204 2.99 -13.03 -16.45
N PHE A 205 4.09 -12.97 -15.74
CA PHE A 205 5.08 -14.04 -15.67
C PHE A 205 5.75 -14.06 -14.29
N SER A 206 6.26 -15.22 -13.91
CA SER A 206 6.93 -15.40 -12.62
C SER A 206 8.44 -15.58 -12.77
N PRO A 207 9.26 -14.62 -12.39
CA PRO A 207 10.71 -14.81 -12.32
C PRO A 207 11.14 -15.96 -11.40
N LEU A 208 10.32 -16.36 -10.44
CA LEU A 208 10.60 -17.47 -9.52
C LEU A 208 10.24 -18.84 -10.07
N LYS A 209 9.19 -18.95 -10.88
CA LYS A 209 8.55 -20.25 -11.20
C LYS A 209 8.60 -20.59 -12.67
N ASP A 210 8.54 -19.58 -13.55
CA ASP A 210 8.50 -19.83 -15.00
C ASP A 210 9.88 -20.16 -15.53
N GLY A 211 9.94 -21.25 -16.33
CA GLY A 211 11.18 -21.65 -16.96
C GLY A 211 11.57 -20.80 -18.18
N ASN A 212 10.61 -20.07 -18.74
CA ASN A 212 10.81 -19.25 -19.94
C ASN A 212 10.25 -17.84 -19.72
N PHE A 213 10.91 -16.88 -20.33
CA PHE A 213 10.42 -15.52 -20.46
C PHE A 213 9.35 -15.46 -21.56
N PRO A 214 8.26 -14.71 -21.41
CA PRO A 214 7.25 -14.58 -22.46
C PRO A 214 7.82 -14.03 -23.76
N ASP A 215 7.34 -14.53 -24.88
CA ASP A 215 7.76 -14.08 -26.22
C ASP A 215 6.96 -12.84 -26.67
N GLU A 216 7.51 -12.09 -27.62
CA GLU A 216 6.85 -10.98 -28.31
C GLU A 216 6.35 -9.89 -27.36
N LEU A 217 7.17 -9.48 -26.38
CA LEU A 217 6.89 -8.36 -25.51
C LEU A 217 7.47 -7.07 -26.10
N ASP A 218 6.70 -5.98 -25.97
CA ASP A 218 7.11 -4.62 -26.34
C ASP A 218 7.67 -3.83 -25.15
N GLY A 219 7.45 -4.30 -23.92
CA GLY A 219 7.92 -3.65 -22.72
C GLY A 219 7.84 -4.54 -21.49
N LEU A 220 8.46 -4.08 -20.39
CA LEU A 220 8.58 -4.83 -19.15
C LEU A 220 8.27 -3.97 -17.93
N LEU A 221 7.44 -4.50 -17.02
CA LEU A 221 7.16 -3.93 -15.70
C LEU A 221 7.71 -4.87 -14.62
N LEU A 222 8.63 -4.34 -13.81
CA LEU A 222 9.20 -5.00 -12.65
C LEU A 222 8.86 -4.16 -11.41
N TYR A 223 7.75 -4.49 -10.77
CA TYR A 223 7.29 -3.78 -9.57
C TYR A 223 8.06 -4.18 -8.32
N GLY A 224 7.67 -3.59 -7.19
CA GLY A 224 8.23 -3.88 -5.89
C GLY A 224 7.81 -5.25 -5.35
N GLY A 225 8.42 -5.61 -4.25
CA GLY A 225 8.22 -6.85 -3.53
C GLY A 225 9.42 -7.15 -2.64
N TYR A 226 9.67 -8.44 -2.44
CA TYR A 226 10.74 -8.93 -1.56
C TYR A 226 11.68 -9.91 -2.31
N PRO A 227 12.41 -9.47 -3.34
CA PRO A 227 13.33 -10.35 -4.06
C PRO A 227 14.47 -10.88 -3.17
N GLU A 228 14.87 -10.12 -2.12
CA GLU A 228 15.88 -10.53 -1.17
C GLU A 228 15.51 -11.77 -0.33
N LEU A 229 14.21 -12.03 -0.15
CA LEU A 229 13.72 -13.26 0.49
C LEU A 229 13.88 -14.49 -0.43
N ASN A 230 13.95 -14.25 -1.73
CA ASN A 230 13.95 -15.27 -2.76
C ASN A 230 15.26 -15.31 -3.59
N GLY A 231 16.31 -14.63 -3.13
CA GLY A 231 17.57 -14.45 -3.89
C GLY A 231 18.12 -15.74 -4.49
N LYS A 232 18.15 -16.83 -3.71
CA LYS A 232 18.60 -18.14 -4.20
C LYS A 232 17.76 -18.70 -5.34
N LYS A 233 16.44 -18.58 -5.29
CA LYS A 233 15.54 -19.06 -6.35
C LYS A 233 15.69 -18.22 -7.60
N LEU A 234 15.76 -16.90 -7.45
CA LEU A 234 16.00 -15.96 -8.54
C LEU A 234 17.35 -16.23 -9.23
N GLU A 235 18.41 -16.49 -8.45
CA GLU A 235 19.74 -16.87 -8.99
C GLU A 235 19.68 -18.16 -9.82
N GLN A 236 18.94 -19.15 -9.35
CA GLN A 236 18.83 -20.46 -10.01
C GLN A 236 18.07 -20.40 -11.33
N ASN A 237 17.19 -19.42 -11.53
CA ASN A 237 16.47 -19.24 -12.79
C ASN A 237 17.33 -18.51 -13.83
N ILE A 238 18.40 -19.18 -14.26
CA ILE A 238 19.38 -18.66 -15.23
C ILE A 238 18.72 -18.29 -16.58
N PRO A 239 17.84 -19.11 -17.18
CA PRO A 239 17.22 -18.78 -18.46
C PRO A 239 16.44 -17.46 -18.38
N MET A 240 15.62 -17.28 -17.34
CA MET A 240 14.83 -16.07 -17.13
C MET A 240 15.73 -14.82 -17.00
N ARG A 241 16.74 -14.88 -16.12
CA ARG A 241 17.67 -13.76 -15.92
C ARG A 241 18.41 -13.37 -17.19
N ASN A 242 18.89 -14.36 -17.95
CA ASN A 242 19.60 -14.12 -19.19
C ASN A 242 18.69 -13.50 -20.25
N ARG A 243 17.47 -14.02 -20.40
CA ARG A 243 16.52 -13.49 -21.39
C ARG A 243 16.12 -12.05 -21.07
N ILE A 244 15.78 -11.73 -19.82
CA ILE A 244 15.51 -10.35 -19.39
C ILE A 244 16.71 -9.45 -19.69
N ARG A 245 17.94 -9.92 -19.40
CA ARG A 245 19.16 -9.15 -19.69
C ARG A 245 19.34 -8.88 -21.17
N GLU A 246 19.11 -9.87 -22.01
CA GLU A 246 19.25 -9.77 -23.47
C GLU A 246 18.23 -8.79 -24.04
N GLU A 247 16.96 -8.89 -23.66
CA GLU A 247 15.90 -8.01 -24.13
C GLU A 247 16.15 -6.54 -23.71
N LEU A 248 16.53 -6.31 -22.44
CA LEU A 248 16.83 -4.96 -21.97
C LEU A 248 18.08 -4.37 -22.64
N LYS A 249 19.11 -5.19 -22.91
CA LYS A 249 20.27 -4.74 -23.67
C LYS A 249 19.96 -4.49 -25.15
N ALA A 250 18.98 -5.19 -25.69
CA ALA A 250 18.47 -4.95 -27.05
C ALA A 250 17.63 -3.67 -27.16
N GLY A 251 17.28 -3.05 -26.03
CA GLY A 251 16.57 -1.78 -25.99
C GLY A 251 15.09 -1.89 -25.64
N MET A 252 14.62 -3.03 -25.14
CA MET A 252 13.24 -3.16 -24.65
C MET A 252 12.96 -2.11 -23.55
N PRO A 253 11.89 -1.31 -23.68
CA PRO A 253 11.47 -0.40 -22.63
C PRO A 253 11.17 -1.15 -21.32
N CYS A 254 11.67 -0.63 -20.21
CA CYS A 254 11.43 -1.22 -18.89
C CYS A 254 11.18 -0.16 -17.85
N MET A 255 10.15 -0.37 -17.04
CA MET A 255 9.94 0.36 -15.79
C MET A 255 10.19 -0.61 -14.62
N ALA A 256 11.14 -0.24 -13.76
CA ALA A 256 11.49 -1.04 -12.59
C ALA A 256 11.54 -0.16 -11.35
N GLU A 257 10.87 -0.59 -10.29
CA GLU A 257 10.86 0.12 -9.02
C GLU A 257 11.12 -0.81 -7.84
N CYS A 258 11.65 -0.28 -6.74
CA CYS A 258 11.86 -0.98 -5.47
C CYS A 258 12.56 -2.35 -5.68
N GLY A 259 11.87 -3.46 -5.38
CA GLY A 259 12.39 -4.82 -5.57
C GLY A 259 12.74 -5.15 -7.02
N GLY A 260 11.92 -4.69 -7.98
CA GLY A 260 12.20 -4.84 -9.41
C GLY A 260 13.48 -4.14 -9.82
N PHE A 261 13.72 -2.93 -9.31
CA PHE A 261 14.96 -2.21 -9.53
C PHE A 261 16.17 -2.93 -8.90
N MET A 262 16.02 -3.49 -7.69
CA MET A 262 17.06 -4.30 -7.05
C MET A 262 17.43 -5.53 -7.90
N TYR A 263 16.44 -6.20 -8.48
CA TYR A 263 16.65 -7.39 -9.32
C TYR A 263 17.41 -7.11 -10.62
N LEU A 264 17.40 -5.87 -11.12
CA LEU A 264 18.16 -5.47 -12.31
C LEU A 264 19.66 -5.31 -12.08
N HIS A 265 20.14 -5.24 -10.83
CA HIS A 265 21.57 -5.18 -10.52
C HIS A 265 22.30 -6.49 -10.82
N GLU A 266 23.63 -6.47 -10.71
CA GLU A 266 24.45 -7.67 -10.88
C GLU A 266 24.23 -8.66 -9.76
N GLU A 267 24.10 -8.16 -8.53
CA GLU A 267 23.96 -8.98 -7.32
C GLU A 267 22.96 -8.34 -6.34
N LEU A 268 22.29 -9.20 -5.59
CA LEU A 268 21.36 -8.86 -4.53
C LEU A 268 21.72 -9.59 -3.25
N GLU A 269 21.88 -8.85 -2.16
CA GLU A 269 22.07 -9.43 -0.82
C GLU A 269 20.76 -10.05 -0.31
N GLY A 270 20.78 -11.35 -0.05
CA GLY A 270 19.67 -12.07 0.58
C GLY A 270 19.62 -11.86 2.09
N MET A 271 18.56 -12.37 2.72
CA MET A 271 18.36 -12.27 4.18
C MET A 271 19.41 -13.06 4.98
N ASP A 272 20.10 -14.00 4.35
CA ASP A 272 21.21 -14.77 4.92
C ASP A 272 22.58 -14.06 4.80
N GLY A 273 22.61 -12.85 4.26
CA GLY A 273 23.82 -12.05 4.04
C GLY A 273 24.66 -12.51 2.85
N ARG A 274 24.18 -13.44 2.04
CA ARG A 274 24.86 -13.88 0.81
C ARG A 274 24.42 -13.01 -0.37
N PHE A 275 25.34 -12.80 -1.30
CA PHE A 275 25.03 -12.16 -2.57
C PHE A 275 24.64 -13.19 -3.61
N TYR A 276 23.50 -12.97 -4.25
CA TYR A 276 22.92 -13.80 -5.30
C TYR A 276 22.97 -13.07 -6.63
N GLN A 277 23.35 -13.77 -7.69
CA GLN A 277 23.37 -13.24 -9.04
C GLN A 277 21.95 -12.92 -9.52
N THR A 278 21.75 -11.72 -10.07
CA THR A 278 20.47 -11.27 -10.59
C THR A 278 20.56 -10.91 -12.07
N VAL A 279 19.69 -10.07 -12.62
CA VAL A 279 19.66 -9.80 -14.08
C VAL A 279 20.96 -9.18 -14.59
N GLY A 280 21.57 -8.25 -13.86
CA GLY A 280 22.89 -7.71 -14.19
C GLY A 280 22.92 -6.76 -15.40
N VAL A 281 21.88 -5.93 -15.58
CA VAL A 281 21.90 -4.82 -16.54
C VAL A 281 22.36 -3.53 -15.90
N ILE A 282 22.19 -3.40 -14.59
CA ILE A 282 22.66 -2.27 -13.79
C ILE A 282 23.93 -2.71 -13.07
N PRO A 283 25.09 -2.06 -13.30
CA PRO A 283 26.32 -2.39 -12.59
C PRO A 283 26.21 -2.15 -11.09
N GLY A 284 26.77 -3.06 -10.30
CA GLY A 284 26.83 -2.96 -8.85
C GLY A 284 25.89 -3.91 -8.12
N ARG A 285 25.71 -3.65 -6.82
CA ARG A 285 25.02 -4.54 -5.88
C ARG A 285 23.89 -3.82 -5.18
N ALA A 286 22.76 -4.50 -4.99
CA ALA A 286 21.76 -4.12 -4.01
C ALA A 286 22.07 -4.81 -2.68
N TYR A 287 22.24 -4.05 -1.60
CA TYR A 287 22.64 -4.56 -0.29
C TYR A 287 21.90 -3.87 0.85
N ARG A 288 21.79 -4.58 1.95
CA ARG A 288 21.12 -4.09 3.17
C ARG A 288 22.00 -3.09 3.92
N THR A 289 21.38 -2.00 4.35
CA THR A 289 22.02 -1.01 5.22
C THR A 289 21.48 -1.09 6.65
N PRO A 290 22.29 -0.82 7.69
CA PRO A 290 21.85 -0.89 9.08
C PRO A 290 20.86 0.22 9.47
N LYS A 291 20.74 1.26 8.64
CA LYS A 291 19.84 2.40 8.83
C LYS A 291 19.17 2.72 7.50
N LEU A 292 17.94 3.26 7.58
CA LEU A 292 17.30 3.86 6.42
C LEU A 292 18.21 4.95 5.83
N SER A 293 18.54 4.80 4.56
CA SER A 293 19.34 5.77 3.81
C SER A 293 18.56 6.20 2.57
N ARG A 294 18.63 7.50 2.26
CA ARG A 294 17.96 8.08 1.08
C ARG A 294 16.44 7.82 1.06
N PHE A 295 15.84 7.81 2.24
CA PHE A 295 14.40 7.68 2.40
C PHE A 295 13.74 9.06 2.35
N GLY A 296 12.66 9.21 1.56
CA GLY A 296 11.88 10.44 1.48
C GLY A 296 11.35 10.71 0.07
N TYR A 297 10.61 11.80 -0.04
CA TYR A 297 10.10 12.28 -1.32
C TYR A 297 11.21 12.96 -2.12
N VAL A 298 11.21 12.71 -3.42
CA VAL A 298 12.19 13.28 -4.36
C VAL A 298 11.47 13.93 -5.54
N THR A 299 12.09 14.94 -6.11
CA THR A 299 11.67 15.50 -7.40
C THR A 299 12.57 14.93 -8.48
N LEU A 300 11.99 14.24 -9.44
CA LEU A 300 12.71 13.75 -10.60
C LEU A 300 12.80 14.87 -11.64
N THR A 301 14.02 15.18 -12.09
CA THR A 301 14.23 16.11 -13.18
C THR A 301 14.82 15.37 -14.37
N GLN A 302 14.09 15.37 -15.46
CA GLN A 302 14.53 14.78 -16.70
C GLN A 302 15.69 15.57 -17.30
N LYS A 303 16.80 14.91 -17.59
CA LYS A 303 17.99 15.54 -18.21
C LYS A 303 18.03 15.36 -19.72
N LYS A 304 17.36 14.35 -20.24
CA LYS A 304 17.25 14.03 -21.66
C LYS A 304 15.85 13.49 -21.93
N PRO A 305 15.26 13.72 -23.10
CA PRO A 305 13.97 13.13 -23.45
C PRO A 305 13.97 11.63 -23.25
N VAL A 306 12.97 11.12 -22.54
CA VAL A 306 12.72 9.69 -22.37
C VAL A 306 11.50 9.37 -23.21
N PHE A 307 11.57 8.31 -24.01
CA PHE A 307 10.50 7.92 -24.93
C PHE A 307 10.03 9.02 -25.89
N GLY A 308 10.95 9.91 -26.30
CA GLY A 308 10.69 10.97 -27.27
C GLY A 308 9.86 12.16 -26.77
N ARG A 309 9.60 12.26 -25.47
CA ARG A 309 8.92 13.42 -24.86
C ARG A 309 9.89 14.33 -24.12
N GLU A 310 9.69 15.64 -24.26
CA GLU A 310 10.51 16.65 -23.59
C GLU A 310 10.08 16.94 -22.15
N ASP A 311 8.81 16.67 -21.81
CA ASP A 311 8.25 16.94 -20.48
C ASP A 311 7.52 15.71 -19.90
N PHE A 312 7.99 15.26 -18.72
CA PHE A 312 7.17 14.58 -17.75
C PHE A 312 6.77 15.64 -16.71
N GLY A 313 5.56 16.16 -16.86
CA GLY A 313 4.96 17.12 -15.94
C GLY A 313 4.61 16.54 -14.58
#